data_37fe0346dd67d529f9beaa41eae1ed79
#
_entry.id   37fe0346dd67d529f9beaa41eae1ed79
#
_cell.length_a   1.000
_cell.length_b   1.000
_cell.length_c   1.000
_cell.angle_alpha   90.00
_cell.angle_beta   90.00
_cell.angle_gamma   90.00
#
_symmetry.space_group_name_H-M   'P 1'
#
loop_
_entity.id
_entity.type
_entity.pdbx_description
1 polymer ?
#
loop_
_entity_poly.entity_id
_entity_poly.type
_entity_poly.pdbx_seq_one_letter_code
_entity_poly.pdbx_strand_id
1 'polypeptide(L)'
;MWLSQARPQRAAAHLAVWAPLLYGLAKSLANGWVATSDNSVIALRSLDVLTNHAPLVGQATRLGSGVFDLGPLQYWLLTLPVHLDTAHGVLWGATLWCMVAASLTVEAAWAVGGVFAALAGGAVVLGVTWWIPEITVLPCWNPWLGLMFFIAALAAGWAVMSGHRGWWAAAVVSASIAAQGHLMFAIAAVAVVVLVFAVGLADAVRAKAGYWWAIAGVIAGIACWAAPLTQQFTANPGNMTALFSPQGPPVPKAGVAFGLKAISAATQPPAYWWQGMDSLGKLSDVWARPAVGGDIAFAIIAVSLIAATVWLRSRRAAGLAALSLILAGAALITYASIPVATISVTTVTLDTLLYLLAPLYPLGVLTWLTVVTVAVLAGRRVIARARTRVIAGGTTAGGTTISAAGQGLAHRSGLISAFVAGALVVAAILAGPIGNTEAIATPAMHEVGGVARQIEHMIPPQQVALKVVASDNRYRRQLTFGVAYALRAEGYWPKISKGWAIQLGDGYWYQGERLERIPLAEVSVKHGTLTVKVMNHPPPGTWAGKPRLGSQ
;
A
#
# COMPACT_ATOMS: atom_id res chain seq x y z
N MET A 1 16.13 8.88 -33.51
CA MET A 1 14.76 8.77 -34.04
C MET A 1 13.82 7.91 -33.17
N TRP A 2 14.21 6.78 -32.63
CA TRP A 2 13.36 5.92 -31.73
C TRP A 2 12.97 6.60 -30.39
N LEU A 3 13.86 7.39 -29.79
CA LEU A 3 13.61 8.07 -28.51
C LEU A 3 12.56 9.19 -28.60
N SER A 4 12.38 9.83 -29.77
CA SER A 4 11.41 10.90 -29.95
C SER A 4 9.96 10.38 -30.10
N GLN A 5 9.76 9.20 -30.66
CA GLN A 5 8.42 8.59 -30.82
C GLN A 5 7.88 7.93 -29.54
N ALA A 6 8.75 7.54 -28.62
CA ALA A 6 8.35 6.92 -27.36
C ALA A 6 7.84 7.93 -26.29
N ARG A 7 8.18 9.23 -26.44
CA ARG A 7 7.81 10.28 -25.47
C ARG A 7 6.31 10.45 -25.28
N PRO A 8 5.46 10.57 -26.34
CA PRO A 8 4.03 10.74 -26.15
C PRO A 8 3.35 9.52 -25.53
N GLN A 9 3.82 8.31 -25.84
CA GLN A 9 3.27 7.07 -25.26
C GLN A 9 3.58 6.95 -23.76
N ARG A 10 4.77 7.35 -23.33
CA ARG A 10 5.13 7.40 -21.90
C ARG A 10 4.28 8.44 -21.17
N ALA A 11 4.19 9.65 -21.71
CA ALA A 11 3.36 10.71 -21.13
C ALA A 11 1.90 10.25 -21.00
N ALA A 12 1.34 9.62 -22.03
CA ALA A 12 -0.02 9.10 -22.00
C ALA A 12 -0.20 8.01 -20.92
N ALA A 13 0.78 7.11 -20.77
CA ALA A 13 0.73 6.07 -19.72
C ALA A 13 0.75 6.68 -18.30
N HIS A 14 1.57 7.71 -18.07
CA HIS A 14 1.59 8.41 -16.78
C HIS A 14 0.28 9.15 -16.53
N LEU A 15 -0.22 9.90 -17.50
CA LEU A 15 -1.50 10.61 -17.38
C LEU A 15 -2.65 9.64 -17.08
N ALA A 16 -2.66 8.47 -17.73
CA ALA A 16 -3.69 7.46 -17.49
C ALA A 16 -3.70 6.97 -16.04
N VAL A 17 -2.53 6.65 -15.46
CA VAL A 17 -2.46 6.16 -14.07
C VAL A 17 -2.61 7.27 -13.03
N TRP A 18 -2.35 8.53 -13.38
CA TRP A 18 -2.54 9.68 -12.50
C TRP A 18 -3.99 10.17 -12.47
N ALA A 19 -4.72 10.03 -13.58
CA ALA A 19 -6.07 10.57 -13.72
C ALA A 19 -7.03 10.17 -12.58
N PRO A 20 -7.18 8.89 -12.19
CA PRO A 20 -8.05 8.52 -11.08
C PRO A 20 -7.60 9.10 -9.73
N LEU A 21 -6.29 9.21 -9.48
CA LEU A 21 -5.74 9.78 -8.26
C LEU A 21 -6.02 11.28 -8.17
N LEU A 22 -5.81 12.02 -9.27
CA LEU A 22 -6.09 13.45 -9.34
C LEU A 22 -7.60 13.74 -9.25
N TYR A 23 -8.42 12.92 -9.91
CA TYR A 23 -9.87 13.03 -9.79
C TYR A 23 -10.34 12.80 -8.35
N GLY A 24 -9.85 11.75 -7.69
CA GLY A 24 -10.17 11.46 -6.30
C GLY A 24 -9.75 12.58 -5.35
N LEU A 25 -8.54 13.15 -5.55
CA LEU A 25 -8.08 14.33 -4.81
C LEU A 25 -9.04 15.51 -5.00
N ALA A 26 -9.35 15.87 -6.25
CA ALA A 26 -10.25 16.98 -6.56
C ALA A 26 -11.63 16.78 -5.94
N LYS A 27 -12.18 15.56 -6.03
CA LYS A 27 -13.46 15.17 -5.41
C LYS A 27 -13.43 15.31 -3.89
N SER A 28 -12.36 14.84 -3.23
CA SER A 28 -12.20 14.94 -1.78
C SER A 28 -12.14 16.39 -1.31
N LEU A 29 -11.37 17.23 -2.01
CA LEU A 29 -11.27 18.66 -1.69
C LEU A 29 -12.61 19.38 -1.92
N ALA A 30 -13.31 19.10 -3.02
CA ALA A 30 -14.62 19.67 -3.31
C ALA A 30 -15.69 19.30 -2.28
N ASN A 31 -15.56 18.13 -1.65
CA ASN A 31 -16.47 17.65 -0.60
C ASN A 31 -16.04 18.08 0.81
N GLY A 32 -15.09 18.99 0.96
CA GLY A 32 -14.67 19.52 2.26
C GLY A 32 -13.95 18.48 3.13
N TRP A 33 -13.10 17.65 2.52
CA TRP A 33 -12.33 16.65 3.24
C TRP A 33 -11.51 17.27 4.37
N VAL A 34 -11.56 16.66 5.55
CA VAL A 34 -10.77 17.02 6.73
C VAL A 34 -10.14 15.75 7.31
N ALA A 35 -8.90 15.83 7.76
CA ALA A 35 -8.24 14.71 8.39
C ALA A 35 -8.95 14.29 9.68
N THR A 36 -9.32 13.01 9.77
CA THR A 36 -9.94 12.38 10.94
C THR A 36 -9.36 10.98 11.16
N SER A 37 -9.55 10.39 12.34
CA SER A 37 -9.08 9.03 12.65
C SER A 37 -7.60 8.83 12.34
N ASP A 38 -7.24 7.77 11.63
CA ASP A 38 -5.85 7.42 11.28
C ASP A 38 -5.18 8.49 10.40
N ASN A 39 -5.94 9.19 9.55
CA ASN A 39 -5.40 10.26 8.71
C ASN A 39 -4.91 11.46 9.54
N SER A 40 -5.64 11.79 10.62
CA SER A 40 -5.18 12.82 11.57
C SER A 40 -3.94 12.37 12.33
N VAL A 41 -3.87 11.09 12.72
CA VAL A 41 -2.68 10.51 13.36
C VAL A 41 -1.48 10.63 12.43
N ILE A 42 -1.65 10.26 11.16
CA ILE A 42 -0.59 10.35 10.15
C ILE A 42 -0.15 11.79 9.96
N ALA A 43 -1.09 12.73 9.81
CA ALA A 43 -0.81 14.15 9.65
C ALA A 43 -0.07 14.72 10.86
N LEU A 44 -0.54 14.42 12.06
CA LEU A 44 0.06 14.87 13.32
C LEU A 44 1.47 14.31 13.51
N ARG A 45 1.67 13.00 13.26
CA ARG A 45 3.00 12.39 13.32
C ARG A 45 3.94 12.95 12.26
N SER A 46 3.42 13.39 11.10
CA SER A 46 4.21 14.07 10.07
C SER A 46 4.66 15.45 10.50
N LEU A 47 3.86 16.20 11.27
CA LEU A 47 4.27 17.46 11.90
C LEU A 47 5.40 17.25 12.93
N ASP A 48 5.41 16.11 13.61
CA ASP A 48 6.39 15.83 14.66
C ASP A 48 7.78 15.44 14.13
N VAL A 49 7.92 15.07 12.86
CA VAL A 49 9.21 14.60 12.28
C VAL A 49 10.35 15.58 12.51
N LEU A 50 10.07 16.89 12.44
CA LEU A 50 11.06 17.95 12.65
C LEU A 50 11.14 18.46 14.11
N THR A 51 10.65 17.65 15.06
CA THR A 51 10.63 17.99 16.48
C THR A 51 11.40 16.96 17.32
N ASN A 52 11.53 17.23 18.63
CA ASN A 52 12.09 16.28 19.59
C ASN A 52 11.23 15.02 19.80
N HIS A 53 10.03 14.97 19.20
CA HIS A 53 9.11 13.85 19.23
C HIS A 53 9.04 13.13 17.87
N ALA A 54 10.11 13.24 17.07
CA ALA A 54 10.20 12.59 15.76
C ALA A 54 9.85 11.10 15.85
N PRO A 55 8.92 10.60 15.02
CA PRO A 55 8.51 9.21 15.07
C PRO A 55 9.64 8.29 14.58
N LEU A 56 9.89 7.21 15.33
CA LEU A 56 10.84 6.17 14.99
C LEU A 56 10.16 4.87 14.54
N VAL A 57 8.86 4.74 14.76
CA VAL A 57 8.00 3.61 14.37
C VAL A 57 6.75 4.11 13.67
N GLY A 58 6.00 3.20 13.05
CA GLY A 58 4.72 3.50 12.39
C GLY A 58 3.55 3.60 13.36
N GLN A 59 2.34 3.32 12.87
CA GLN A 59 1.12 3.32 13.69
C GLN A 59 1.10 2.13 14.65
N ALA A 60 0.37 2.28 15.77
CA ALA A 60 0.12 1.18 16.69
C ALA A 60 -0.74 0.11 16.02
N THR A 61 -0.31 -1.14 16.15
CA THR A 61 -1.00 -2.30 15.55
C THR A 61 -2.06 -2.89 16.47
N ARG A 62 -2.87 -3.79 15.92
CA ARG A 62 -3.83 -4.59 16.70
C ARG A 62 -3.22 -5.87 17.28
N LEU A 63 -1.91 -6.11 17.07
CA LEU A 63 -1.24 -7.34 17.53
C LEU A 63 -0.91 -7.34 19.02
N GLY A 64 -1.03 -6.20 19.68
CA GLY A 64 -0.80 -6.05 21.12
C GLY A 64 -0.48 -4.62 21.53
N SER A 65 -0.57 -4.34 22.83
CA SER A 65 -0.18 -3.04 23.36
C SER A 65 1.34 -2.85 23.22
N GLY A 66 1.74 -1.73 22.62
CA GLY A 66 3.16 -1.40 22.42
C GLY A 66 3.80 -2.02 21.17
N VAL A 67 3.03 -2.64 20.29
CA VAL A 67 3.48 -3.12 18.98
C VAL A 67 3.04 -2.15 17.90
N PHE A 68 3.98 -1.70 17.07
CA PHE A 68 3.76 -0.71 16.02
C PHE A 68 4.13 -1.29 14.64
N ASP A 69 3.63 -0.66 13.58
CA ASP A 69 4.17 -0.86 12.23
C ASP A 69 5.68 -0.53 12.23
N LEU A 70 6.42 -1.18 11.33
CA LEU A 70 7.88 -1.30 11.44
C LEU A 70 8.65 0.02 11.39
N GLY A 71 8.09 1.08 10.80
CA GLY A 71 8.83 2.32 10.73
C GLY A 71 8.03 3.53 10.26
N PRO A 72 8.63 4.72 10.33
CA PRO A 72 7.97 6.00 10.16
C PRO A 72 8.03 6.57 8.74
N LEU A 73 8.49 5.84 7.72
CA LEU A 73 8.75 6.41 6.40
C LEU A 73 7.56 7.18 5.82
N GLN A 74 6.34 6.71 6.06
CA GLN A 74 5.16 7.43 5.60
C GLN A 74 5.08 8.84 6.19
N TYR A 75 5.34 9.00 7.47
CA TYR A 75 5.32 10.31 8.14
C TYR A 75 6.41 11.22 7.57
N TRP A 76 7.59 10.67 7.32
CA TRP A 76 8.71 11.42 6.76
C TRP A 76 8.45 11.89 5.33
N LEU A 77 7.82 11.04 4.51
CA LEU A 77 7.38 11.41 3.16
C LEU A 77 6.33 12.53 3.15
N LEU A 78 5.48 12.57 4.17
CA LEU A 78 4.38 13.52 4.28
C LEU A 78 4.76 14.79 5.07
N THR A 79 5.95 14.86 5.67
CA THR A 79 6.41 16.00 6.46
C THR A 79 6.32 17.31 5.68
N LEU A 80 6.95 17.39 4.52
CA LEU A 80 6.94 18.61 3.71
C LEU A 80 5.53 19.01 3.27
N PRO A 81 4.71 18.14 2.67
CA PRO A 81 3.33 18.47 2.34
C PRO A 81 2.52 19.01 3.52
N VAL A 82 2.61 18.35 4.67
CA VAL A 82 1.83 18.73 5.87
C VAL A 82 2.27 20.07 6.46
N HIS A 83 3.57 20.41 6.40
CA HIS A 83 4.06 21.73 6.85
C HIS A 83 3.71 22.85 5.86
N LEU A 84 3.59 22.56 4.57
CA LEU A 84 3.17 23.52 3.54
C LEU A 84 1.67 23.81 3.58
N ASP A 85 0.87 22.81 3.91
CA ASP A 85 -0.59 22.91 3.97
C ASP A 85 -1.10 21.99 5.09
N THR A 86 -1.30 22.56 6.26
CA THR A 86 -1.80 21.83 7.43
C THR A 86 -3.24 21.35 7.25
N ALA A 87 -4.04 21.95 6.37
CA ALA A 87 -5.42 21.53 6.13
C ALA A 87 -5.50 20.27 5.27
N HIS A 88 -4.76 20.22 4.15
CA HIS A 88 -4.92 19.20 3.13
C HIS A 88 -3.60 18.53 2.72
N GLY A 89 -2.47 18.94 3.29
CA GLY A 89 -1.12 18.46 2.91
C GLY A 89 -0.95 16.96 3.03
N VAL A 90 -1.57 16.32 4.03
CA VAL A 90 -1.56 14.86 4.15
C VAL A 90 -2.27 14.17 2.98
N LEU A 91 -3.36 14.75 2.49
CA LEU A 91 -4.14 14.21 1.38
C LEU A 91 -3.42 14.37 0.04
N TRP A 92 -3.10 15.62 -0.36
CA TRP A 92 -2.44 15.84 -1.65
C TRP A 92 -1.00 15.31 -1.69
N GLY A 93 -0.30 15.32 -0.54
CA GLY A 93 1.03 14.74 -0.42
C GLY A 93 1.02 13.22 -0.63
N ALA A 94 0.07 12.51 -0.02
CA ALA A 94 -0.10 11.08 -0.25
C ALA A 94 -0.53 10.76 -1.69
N THR A 95 -1.41 11.60 -2.29
CA THR A 95 -1.77 11.48 -3.71
C THR A 95 -0.53 11.59 -4.59
N LEU A 96 0.34 12.57 -4.33
CA LEU A 96 1.60 12.75 -5.06
C LEU A 96 2.49 11.50 -4.95
N TRP A 97 2.64 10.94 -3.75
CA TRP A 97 3.45 9.74 -3.54
C TRP A 97 2.84 8.50 -4.19
N CYS A 98 1.50 8.38 -4.23
CA CYS A 98 0.83 7.35 -5.02
C CYS A 98 1.09 7.51 -6.53
N MET A 99 1.11 8.76 -7.04
CA MET A 99 1.47 9.04 -8.43
C MET A 99 2.93 8.68 -8.72
N VAL A 100 3.85 8.94 -7.79
CA VAL A 100 5.25 8.50 -7.89
C VAL A 100 5.34 6.97 -7.96
N ALA A 101 4.66 6.25 -7.07
CA ALA A 101 4.64 4.79 -7.07
C ALA A 101 4.05 4.21 -8.37
N ALA A 102 2.95 4.79 -8.87
CA ALA A 102 2.35 4.45 -10.15
C ALA A 102 3.33 4.67 -11.32
N SER A 103 4.04 5.80 -11.30
CA SER A 103 5.04 6.13 -12.31
C SER A 103 6.24 5.17 -12.28
N LEU A 104 6.74 4.82 -11.09
CA LEU A 104 7.80 3.82 -10.93
C LEU A 104 7.37 2.47 -11.50
N THR A 105 6.12 2.08 -11.30
CA THR A 105 5.55 0.83 -11.85
C THR A 105 5.58 0.84 -13.38
N VAL A 106 5.08 1.91 -14.00
CA VAL A 106 5.03 2.06 -15.46
C VAL A 106 6.44 2.08 -16.05
N GLU A 107 7.35 2.87 -15.46
CA GLU A 107 8.72 3.03 -15.97
C GLU A 107 9.57 1.76 -15.80
N ALA A 108 9.45 1.06 -14.67
CA ALA A 108 10.13 -0.21 -14.46
C ALA A 108 9.64 -1.27 -15.46
N ALA A 109 8.34 -1.36 -15.68
CA ALA A 109 7.75 -2.24 -16.67
C ALA A 109 8.20 -1.85 -18.10
N TRP A 110 8.24 -0.54 -18.41
CA TRP A 110 8.75 -0.04 -19.68
C TRP A 110 10.20 -0.50 -19.92
N ALA A 111 11.05 -0.38 -18.92
CA ALA A 111 12.45 -0.82 -19.02
C ALA A 111 12.55 -2.30 -19.39
N VAL A 112 11.67 -3.15 -18.86
CA VAL A 112 11.69 -4.60 -19.12
C VAL A 112 11.16 -4.97 -20.50
N GLY A 113 10.03 -4.40 -20.93
CA GLY A 113 9.33 -4.89 -22.11
C GLY A 113 8.76 -3.81 -23.03
N GLY A 114 9.19 -2.55 -22.90
CA GLY A 114 8.70 -1.43 -23.69
C GLY A 114 7.22 -1.13 -23.45
N VAL A 115 6.55 -0.63 -24.48
CA VAL A 115 5.16 -0.16 -24.40
C VAL A 115 4.18 -1.22 -23.87
N PHE A 116 4.31 -2.47 -24.29
CA PHE A 116 3.37 -3.52 -23.85
C PHE A 116 3.48 -3.85 -22.36
N ALA A 117 4.70 -3.92 -21.84
CA ALA A 117 4.90 -4.15 -20.42
C ALA A 117 4.48 -2.91 -19.60
N ALA A 118 4.72 -1.70 -20.12
CA ALA A 118 4.25 -0.46 -19.47
C ALA A 118 2.72 -0.39 -19.42
N LEU A 119 2.03 -0.77 -20.48
CA LEU A 119 0.57 -0.87 -20.51
C LEU A 119 0.06 -1.91 -19.50
N ALA A 120 0.73 -3.06 -19.39
CA ALA A 120 0.40 -4.06 -18.37
C ALA A 120 0.62 -3.52 -16.96
N GLY A 121 1.74 -2.83 -16.70
CA GLY A 121 2.01 -2.15 -15.43
C GLY A 121 0.98 -1.08 -15.10
N GLY A 122 0.61 -0.27 -16.10
CA GLY A 122 -0.46 0.73 -15.97
C GLY A 122 -1.82 0.08 -15.68
N ALA A 123 -2.14 -1.03 -16.34
CA ALA A 123 -3.37 -1.78 -16.07
C ALA A 123 -3.42 -2.36 -14.65
N VAL A 124 -2.28 -2.78 -14.09
CA VAL A 124 -2.19 -3.21 -12.69
C VAL A 124 -2.51 -2.05 -11.75
N VAL A 125 -1.95 -0.87 -11.99
CA VAL A 125 -2.23 0.33 -11.18
C VAL A 125 -3.69 0.75 -11.29
N LEU A 126 -4.24 0.81 -12.51
CA LEU A 126 -5.64 1.14 -12.74
C LEU A 126 -6.58 0.12 -12.13
N GLY A 127 -6.23 -1.17 -12.23
CA GLY A 127 -7.00 -2.26 -11.63
C GLY A 127 -7.09 -2.15 -10.11
N VAL A 128 -6.01 -1.77 -9.43
CA VAL A 128 -6.04 -1.58 -7.97
C VAL A 128 -6.85 -0.34 -7.56
N THR A 129 -6.74 0.77 -8.29
CA THR A 129 -7.56 1.96 -8.03
C THR A 129 -9.03 1.76 -8.36
N TRP A 130 -9.33 0.87 -9.31
CA TRP A 130 -10.70 0.45 -9.60
C TRP A 130 -11.24 -0.50 -8.52
N TRP A 131 -10.43 -1.45 -8.08
CA TRP A 131 -10.82 -2.44 -7.07
C TRP A 131 -10.93 -1.82 -5.66
N ILE A 132 -10.03 -0.90 -5.31
CA ILE A 132 -10.02 -0.14 -4.05
C ILE A 132 -10.16 1.35 -4.36
N PRO A 133 -11.37 1.86 -4.62
CA PRO A 133 -11.58 3.28 -4.94
C PRO A 133 -11.10 4.24 -3.84
N GLU A 134 -11.05 3.78 -2.58
CA GLU A 134 -10.56 4.56 -1.45
C GLU A 134 -9.10 4.99 -1.62
N ILE A 135 -8.28 4.26 -2.39
CA ILE A 135 -6.91 4.69 -2.72
C ILE A 135 -6.91 6.07 -3.39
N THR A 136 -7.96 6.39 -4.15
CA THR A 136 -8.05 7.67 -4.87
C THR A 136 -8.52 8.83 -3.99
N VAL A 137 -9.36 8.58 -3.00
CA VAL A 137 -9.97 9.61 -2.13
C VAL A 137 -9.35 9.67 -0.73
N LEU A 138 -8.67 8.59 -0.30
CA LEU A 138 -7.95 8.48 0.98
C LEU A 138 -6.57 7.83 0.81
N PRO A 139 -5.72 8.31 -0.09
CA PRO A 139 -4.40 7.72 -0.35
C PRO A 139 -3.48 7.76 0.87
N CYS A 140 -3.77 8.63 1.83
CA CYS A 140 -2.96 8.81 3.04
C CYS A 140 -3.10 7.67 4.05
N TRP A 141 -4.14 6.84 3.97
CA TRP A 141 -4.22 5.70 4.87
C TRP A 141 -3.09 4.71 4.61
N ASN A 142 -2.41 4.30 5.67
CA ASN A 142 -1.14 3.57 5.58
C ASN A 142 -1.18 2.27 4.74
N PRO A 143 -2.24 1.41 4.77
CA PRO A 143 -2.29 0.26 3.89
C PRO A 143 -2.33 0.63 2.40
N TRP A 144 -2.98 1.75 2.03
CA TRP A 144 -3.16 2.14 0.64
C TRP A 144 -1.88 2.69 0.03
N LEU A 145 -1.18 3.58 0.74
CA LEU A 145 0.13 4.05 0.33
C LEU A 145 1.12 2.88 0.26
N GLY A 146 1.07 1.99 1.27
CA GLY A 146 1.88 0.77 1.32
C GLY A 146 1.65 -0.13 0.11
N LEU A 147 0.40 -0.36 -0.31
CA LEU A 147 0.05 -1.17 -1.48
C LEU A 147 0.60 -0.58 -2.78
N MET A 148 0.46 0.74 -2.98
CA MET A 148 0.98 1.41 -4.18
C MET A 148 2.50 1.26 -4.30
N PHE A 149 3.23 1.47 -3.20
CA PHE A 149 4.68 1.25 -3.19
C PHE A 149 5.06 -0.23 -3.26
N PHE A 150 4.24 -1.14 -2.75
CA PHE A 150 4.48 -2.57 -2.91
C PHE A 150 4.42 -3.01 -4.38
N ILE A 151 3.44 -2.51 -5.14
CA ILE A 151 3.34 -2.75 -6.59
C ILE A 151 4.57 -2.16 -7.30
N ALA A 152 5.02 -0.96 -6.92
CA ALA A 152 6.23 -0.36 -7.46
C ALA A 152 7.50 -1.19 -7.14
N ALA A 153 7.60 -1.73 -5.92
CA ALA A 153 8.69 -2.61 -5.51
C ALA A 153 8.78 -3.88 -6.38
N LEU A 154 7.62 -4.49 -6.66
CA LEU A 154 7.52 -5.67 -7.52
C LEU A 154 7.95 -5.36 -8.96
N ALA A 155 7.49 -4.25 -9.52
CA ALA A 155 7.87 -3.83 -10.88
C ALA A 155 9.36 -3.49 -10.97
N ALA A 156 9.91 -2.73 -10.01
CA ALA A 156 11.32 -2.40 -9.94
C ALA A 156 12.19 -3.65 -9.71
N GLY A 157 11.76 -4.57 -8.83
CA GLY A 157 12.40 -5.85 -8.62
C GLY A 157 12.43 -6.71 -9.88
N TRP A 158 11.31 -6.77 -10.62
CA TRP A 158 11.25 -7.42 -11.92
C TRP A 158 12.23 -6.81 -12.92
N ALA A 159 12.38 -5.48 -12.93
CA ALA A 159 13.36 -4.80 -13.78
C ALA A 159 14.80 -5.20 -13.43
N VAL A 160 15.16 -5.22 -12.14
CA VAL A 160 16.49 -5.69 -11.69
C VAL A 160 16.75 -7.12 -12.13
N MET A 161 15.83 -8.04 -11.88
CA MET A 161 15.95 -9.46 -12.25
C MET A 161 16.00 -9.67 -13.76
N SER A 162 15.45 -8.73 -14.54
CA SER A 162 15.51 -8.71 -16.00
C SER A 162 16.82 -8.09 -16.55
N GLY A 163 17.74 -7.63 -15.68
CA GLY A 163 19.03 -7.06 -16.03
C GLY A 163 19.13 -5.54 -16.01
N HIS A 164 18.03 -4.83 -15.63
CA HIS A 164 18.00 -3.37 -15.54
C HIS A 164 18.43 -2.90 -14.14
N ARG A 165 19.73 -3.00 -13.86
CA ARG A 165 20.32 -2.83 -12.52
C ARG A 165 20.07 -1.46 -11.87
N GLY A 166 19.88 -0.40 -12.64
CA GLY A 166 19.59 0.95 -12.11
C GLY A 166 18.32 1.03 -11.25
N TRP A 167 17.48 -0.03 -11.24
CA TRP A 167 16.23 -0.08 -10.46
C TRP A 167 16.40 -0.60 -9.01
N TRP A 168 17.63 -0.93 -8.58
CA TRP A 168 17.86 -1.50 -7.24
C TRP A 168 17.41 -0.58 -6.11
N ALA A 169 17.83 0.68 -6.13
CA ALA A 169 17.43 1.63 -5.10
C ALA A 169 15.90 1.83 -5.07
N ALA A 170 15.26 1.94 -6.24
CA ALA A 170 13.81 2.05 -6.33
C ALA A 170 13.09 0.82 -5.76
N ALA A 171 13.58 -0.40 -6.03
CA ALA A 171 13.03 -1.63 -5.49
C ALA A 171 13.12 -1.67 -3.96
N VAL A 172 14.29 -1.32 -3.39
CA VAL A 172 14.53 -1.33 -1.94
C VAL A 172 13.73 -0.25 -1.23
N VAL A 173 13.74 0.99 -1.74
CA VAL A 173 12.97 2.10 -1.13
C VAL A 173 11.48 1.79 -1.16
N SER A 174 10.94 1.37 -2.31
CA SER A 174 9.53 1.04 -2.43
C SER A 174 9.11 -0.11 -1.52
N ALA A 175 9.91 -1.17 -1.43
CA ALA A 175 9.68 -2.28 -0.51
C ALA A 175 9.75 -1.84 0.96
N SER A 176 10.68 -0.94 1.31
CA SER A 176 10.82 -0.39 2.66
C SER A 176 9.60 0.46 3.05
N ILE A 177 9.11 1.30 2.14
CA ILE A 177 7.90 2.11 2.38
C ILE A 177 6.69 1.18 2.59
N ALA A 178 6.53 0.15 1.77
CA ALA A 178 5.45 -0.81 1.93
C ALA A 178 5.52 -1.56 3.26
N ALA A 179 6.69 -2.10 3.62
CA ALA A 179 6.91 -2.86 4.86
C ALA A 179 6.70 -2.01 6.12
N GLN A 180 7.13 -0.75 6.08
CA GLN A 180 6.97 0.18 7.20
C GLN A 180 5.58 0.80 7.26
N GLY A 181 4.90 0.91 6.11
CA GLY A 181 3.54 1.42 6.05
C GLY A 181 2.54 0.49 6.73
N HIS A 182 2.65 -0.82 6.52
CA HIS A 182 1.74 -1.78 7.16
C HIS A 182 2.36 -3.18 7.25
N LEU A 183 2.23 -3.83 8.42
CA LEU A 183 2.80 -5.15 8.70
C LEU A 183 2.38 -6.26 7.73
N MET A 184 1.20 -6.15 7.12
CA MET A 184 0.73 -7.12 6.12
C MET A 184 1.65 -7.23 4.89
N PHE A 185 2.43 -6.20 4.58
CA PHE A 185 3.40 -6.22 3.49
C PHE A 185 4.80 -6.67 3.92
N ALA A 186 5.10 -6.68 5.22
CA ALA A 186 6.46 -6.81 5.73
C ALA A 186 7.17 -8.07 5.24
N ILE A 187 6.56 -9.26 5.41
CA ILE A 187 7.15 -10.54 5.00
C ILE A 187 7.37 -10.56 3.49
N ALA A 188 6.37 -10.13 2.71
CA ALA A 188 6.45 -10.12 1.26
C ALA A 188 7.51 -9.12 0.75
N ALA A 189 7.59 -7.92 1.32
CA ALA A 189 8.57 -6.91 0.95
C ALA A 189 10.01 -7.37 1.24
N VAL A 190 10.25 -7.95 2.41
CA VAL A 190 11.57 -8.52 2.76
C VAL A 190 11.93 -9.66 1.81
N ALA A 191 11.00 -10.58 1.54
CA ALA A 191 11.24 -11.70 0.63
C ALA A 191 11.55 -11.23 -0.80
N VAL A 192 10.85 -10.19 -1.29
CA VAL A 192 11.12 -9.57 -2.59
C VAL A 192 12.52 -8.95 -2.61
N VAL A 193 12.91 -8.17 -1.59
CA VAL A 193 14.24 -7.57 -1.51
C VAL A 193 15.32 -8.65 -1.53
N VAL A 194 15.19 -9.70 -0.71
CA VAL A 194 16.15 -10.82 -0.67
C VAL A 194 16.27 -11.49 -2.04
N LEU A 195 15.15 -11.78 -2.71
CA LEU A 195 15.16 -12.36 -4.06
C LEU A 195 15.84 -11.45 -5.07
N VAL A 196 15.51 -10.16 -5.06
CA VAL A 196 16.08 -9.14 -5.97
C VAL A 196 17.60 -9.05 -5.77
N PHE A 197 18.07 -9.04 -4.51
CA PHE A 197 19.51 -9.06 -4.23
C PHE A 197 20.16 -10.36 -4.68
N ALA A 198 19.59 -11.51 -4.39
CA ALA A 198 20.15 -12.81 -4.78
C ALA A 198 20.33 -12.92 -6.31
N VAL A 199 19.27 -12.62 -7.07
CA VAL A 199 19.27 -12.72 -8.53
C VAL A 199 20.11 -11.60 -9.17
N GLY A 200 19.91 -10.36 -8.72
CA GLY A 200 20.60 -9.19 -9.26
C GLY A 200 22.11 -9.23 -9.00
N LEU A 201 22.54 -9.65 -7.80
CA LEU A 201 23.96 -9.80 -7.48
C LEU A 201 24.58 -10.93 -8.28
N ALA A 202 23.91 -12.08 -8.40
CA ALA A 202 24.38 -13.17 -9.27
C ALA A 202 24.56 -12.70 -10.72
N ASP A 203 23.66 -11.85 -11.22
CA ASP A 203 23.79 -11.26 -12.56
C ASP A 203 24.96 -10.25 -12.64
N ALA A 204 25.14 -9.40 -11.62
CA ALA A 204 26.25 -8.45 -11.56
C ALA A 204 27.61 -9.15 -11.51
N VAL A 205 27.71 -10.24 -10.73
CA VAL A 205 28.94 -11.08 -10.65
C VAL A 205 29.26 -11.72 -12.00
N ARG A 206 28.27 -12.33 -12.66
CA ARG A 206 28.44 -12.94 -13.98
C ARG A 206 28.88 -11.91 -15.04
N ALA A 207 28.27 -10.73 -14.98
CA ALA A 207 28.60 -9.65 -15.92
C ALA A 207 29.86 -8.85 -15.55
N LYS A 208 30.42 -9.09 -14.35
CA LYS A 208 31.56 -8.32 -13.80
C LYS A 208 31.33 -6.80 -13.82
N ALA A 209 30.06 -6.38 -13.67
CA ALA A 209 29.66 -4.98 -13.80
C ALA A 209 28.39 -4.68 -12.96
N GLY A 210 28.22 -3.40 -12.65
CA GLY A 210 26.97 -2.90 -12.04
C GLY A 210 26.87 -3.06 -10.52
N TYR A 211 27.95 -3.35 -9.83
CA TYR A 211 27.98 -3.45 -8.34
C TYR A 211 27.54 -2.15 -7.65
N TRP A 212 27.82 -1.00 -8.26
CA TRP A 212 27.39 0.31 -7.74
C TRP A 212 25.91 0.41 -7.51
N TRP A 213 25.11 -0.25 -8.35
CA TRP A 213 23.65 -0.25 -8.17
C TRP A 213 23.22 -1.08 -6.97
N ALA A 214 23.94 -2.18 -6.67
CA ALA A 214 23.72 -2.95 -5.46
C ALA A 214 24.07 -2.13 -4.22
N ILE A 215 25.23 -1.45 -4.26
CA ILE A 215 25.66 -0.54 -3.18
C ILE A 215 24.63 0.57 -2.97
N ALA A 216 24.14 1.21 -4.04
CA ALA A 216 23.09 2.20 -3.96
C ALA A 216 21.82 1.65 -3.31
N GLY A 217 21.43 0.41 -3.64
CA GLY A 217 20.32 -0.29 -2.98
C GLY A 217 20.55 -0.52 -1.49
N VAL A 218 21.75 -0.93 -1.09
CA VAL A 218 22.12 -1.11 0.33
C VAL A 218 22.08 0.23 1.08
N ILE A 219 22.68 1.29 0.52
CA ILE A 219 22.67 2.62 1.13
C ILE A 219 21.24 3.12 1.29
N ALA A 220 20.40 2.97 0.26
CA ALA A 220 18.98 3.33 0.33
C ALA A 220 18.25 2.53 1.41
N GLY A 221 18.53 1.23 1.54
CA GLY A 221 18.00 0.39 2.61
C GLY A 221 18.40 0.88 3.99
N ILE A 222 19.69 1.15 4.22
CA ILE A 222 20.18 1.69 5.50
C ILE A 222 19.47 3.00 5.84
N ALA A 223 19.35 3.92 4.88
CA ALA A 223 18.66 5.20 5.08
C ALA A 223 17.18 5.00 5.46
N CYS A 224 16.48 4.08 4.77
CA CYS A 224 15.08 3.79 5.07
C CYS A 224 14.87 3.16 6.46
N TRP A 225 15.82 2.38 6.94
CA TRP A 225 15.70 1.63 8.20
C TRP A 225 16.44 2.26 9.38
N ALA A 226 17.08 3.41 9.20
CA ALA A 226 17.82 4.08 10.27
C ALA A 226 16.96 4.38 11.50
N ALA A 227 15.76 4.96 11.32
CA ALA A 227 14.85 5.27 12.43
C ALA A 227 14.32 4.01 13.14
N PRO A 228 13.79 2.97 12.43
CA PRO A 228 13.41 1.71 13.08
C PRO A 228 14.55 1.04 13.84
N LEU A 229 15.75 1.04 13.31
CA LEU A 229 16.93 0.47 13.98
C LEU A 229 17.30 1.29 15.21
N THR A 230 17.27 2.62 15.13
CA THR A 230 17.49 3.47 16.31
C THR A 230 16.50 3.10 17.42
N GLN A 231 15.20 3.01 17.11
CA GLN A 231 14.19 2.63 18.11
C GLN A 231 14.44 1.23 18.67
N GLN A 232 14.81 0.26 17.81
CA GLN A 232 15.06 -1.10 18.24
C GLN A 232 16.18 -1.19 19.29
N PHE A 233 17.22 -0.35 19.17
CA PHE A 233 18.36 -0.37 20.06
C PHE A 233 18.24 0.58 21.26
N THR A 234 17.36 1.58 21.19
CA THR A 234 17.20 2.58 22.27
C THR A 234 16.00 2.33 23.16
N ALA A 235 14.99 1.61 22.69
CA ALA A 235 13.80 1.27 23.47
C ALA A 235 13.91 -0.13 24.11
N ASN A 236 13.22 -0.33 25.24
CA ASN A 236 13.19 -1.61 25.94
C ASN A 236 11.74 -1.99 26.33
N PRO A 237 11.13 -3.01 25.67
CA PRO A 237 11.68 -3.71 24.49
C PRO A 237 11.64 -2.85 23.24
N GLY A 238 12.53 -3.11 22.27
CA GLY A 238 12.45 -2.54 20.94
C GLY A 238 11.23 -3.09 20.18
N ASN A 239 10.72 -2.34 19.20
CA ASN A 239 9.49 -2.68 18.49
C ASN A 239 9.54 -4.04 17.79
N MET A 240 10.65 -4.38 17.15
CA MET A 240 10.81 -5.70 16.52
C MET A 240 10.82 -6.81 17.57
N THR A 241 11.47 -6.59 18.73
CA THR A 241 11.45 -7.54 19.84
C THR A 241 10.03 -7.74 20.37
N ALA A 242 9.27 -6.65 20.55
CA ALA A 242 7.87 -6.72 20.98
C ALA A 242 6.99 -7.46 19.96
N LEU A 243 7.25 -7.31 18.68
CA LEU A 243 6.51 -7.98 17.60
C LEU A 243 6.73 -9.50 17.62
N PHE A 244 7.97 -9.96 17.85
CA PHE A 244 8.31 -11.39 17.85
C PHE A 244 8.13 -12.07 19.22
N SER A 245 8.04 -11.28 20.28
CA SER A 245 7.82 -11.77 21.65
C SER A 245 6.67 -11.00 22.30
N PRO A 246 5.45 -11.10 21.76
CA PRO A 246 4.30 -10.35 22.27
C PRO A 246 4.03 -10.75 23.72
N GLN A 247 3.83 -9.72 24.56
CA GLN A 247 3.47 -9.91 25.97
C GLN A 247 2.00 -10.35 26.05
N GLY A 248 1.72 -11.45 26.74
CA GLY A 248 0.37 -11.96 26.96
C GLY A 248 0.22 -13.45 26.63
N PRO A 249 -0.96 -14.02 26.84
CA PRO A 249 -1.22 -15.41 26.51
C PRO A 249 -1.12 -15.63 24.99
N PRO A 250 -0.69 -16.84 24.55
CA PRO A 250 -0.61 -17.18 23.14
C PRO A 250 -1.97 -16.97 22.44
N VAL A 251 -1.98 -16.19 21.38
CA VAL A 251 -3.20 -15.96 20.58
C VAL A 251 -3.29 -17.05 19.51
N PRO A 252 -4.42 -17.78 19.40
CA PRO A 252 -4.61 -18.78 18.35
C PRO A 252 -4.45 -18.14 16.96
N LYS A 253 -3.66 -18.78 16.09
CA LYS A 253 -3.41 -18.36 14.72
C LYS A 253 -4.29 -19.11 13.73
N ALA A 254 -4.59 -18.47 12.59
CA ALA A 254 -5.49 -19.01 11.56
C ALA A 254 -4.97 -20.32 10.91
N GLY A 255 -3.65 -20.53 10.87
CA GLY A 255 -3.02 -21.75 10.40
C GLY A 255 -2.84 -21.84 8.88
N VAL A 256 -2.08 -22.86 8.45
CA VAL A 256 -1.66 -23.05 7.05
C VAL A 256 -2.86 -23.18 6.10
N ALA A 257 -3.90 -23.90 6.50
CA ALA A 257 -5.10 -24.07 5.68
C ALA A 257 -5.76 -22.72 5.33
N PHE A 258 -5.75 -21.76 6.24
CA PHE A 258 -6.26 -20.42 5.99
C PHE A 258 -5.36 -19.64 5.02
N GLY A 259 -4.05 -19.75 5.14
CA GLY A 259 -3.12 -19.17 4.18
C GLY A 259 -3.32 -19.71 2.76
N LEU A 260 -3.55 -21.01 2.59
CA LEU A 260 -3.88 -21.63 1.31
C LEU A 260 -5.22 -21.15 0.75
N LYS A 261 -6.25 -20.97 1.59
CA LYS A 261 -7.53 -20.37 1.18
C LYS A 261 -7.36 -18.93 0.68
N ALA A 262 -6.54 -18.13 1.33
CA ALA A 262 -6.25 -16.77 0.90
C ALA A 262 -5.56 -16.73 -0.49
N ILE A 263 -4.59 -17.62 -0.72
CA ILE A 263 -3.95 -17.77 -2.03
C ILE A 263 -4.96 -18.24 -3.09
N SER A 264 -5.80 -19.23 -2.75
CA SER A 264 -6.88 -19.69 -3.61
C SER A 264 -7.79 -18.54 -4.02
N ALA A 265 -8.24 -17.72 -3.09
CA ALA A 265 -9.09 -16.57 -3.35
C ALA A 265 -8.45 -15.54 -4.28
N ALA A 266 -7.13 -15.33 -4.17
CA ALA A 266 -6.39 -14.39 -5.01
C ALA A 266 -6.19 -14.89 -6.45
N THR A 267 -6.05 -16.20 -6.64
CA THR A 267 -5.56 -16.78 -7.90
C THR A 267 -6.61 -17.53 -8.69
N GLN A 268 -7.59 -18.16 -8.04
CA GLN A 268 -8.62 -18.94 -8.73
C GLN A 268 -9.74 -18.08 -9.33
N PRO A 269 -10.15 -18.32 -10.58
CA PRO A 269 -11.32 -17.68 -11.18
C PRO A 269 -12.65 -18.09 -10.49
N PRO A 270 -13.59 -17.15 -10.30
CA PRO A 270 -13.38 -15.72 -10.34
C PRO A 270 -12.54 -15.27 -9.15
N ALA A 271 -11.40 -14.62 -9.40
CA ALA A 271 -10.59 -14.09 -8.30
C ALA A 271 -11.37 -13.00 -7.56
N TYR A 272 -11.19 -12.91 -6.24
CA TYR A 272 -11.97 -11.98 -5.43
C TYR A 272 -11.83 -10.51 -5.88
N TRP A 273 -10.68 -10.12 -6.43
CA TRP A 273 -10.40 -8.78 -6.93
C TRP A 273 -10.98 -8.49 -8.34
N TRP A 274 -11.62 -9.47 -8.99
CA TRP A 274 -12.39 -9.23 -10.23
C TRP A 274 -13.76 -8.61 -9.93
N GLN A 275 -14.23 -8.75 -8.71
CA GLN A 275 -15.49 -8.18 -8.25
C GLN A 275 -15.15 -6.89 -7.52
N GLY A 276 -15.79 -5.77 -7.83
CA GLY A 276 -15.56 -4.51 -7.13
C GLY A 276 -15.77 -4.64 -5.61
N MET A 277 -15.29 -3.66 -4.85
CA MET A 277 -15.33 -3.70 -3.38
C MET A 277 -16.74 -3.85 -2.80
N ASP A 278 -17.77 -3.37 -3.50
CA ASP A 278 -19.18 -3.52 -3.08
C ASP A 278 -19.62 -4.99 -2.93
N SER A 279 -18.88 -5.91 -3.58
CA SER A 279 -19.10 -7.36 -3.45
C SER A 279 -18.36 -7.99 -2.26
N LEU A 280 -17.48 -7.26 -1.60
CA LEU A 280 -16.72 -7.72 -0.43
C LEU A 280 -17.57 -7.75 0.86
N GLY A 281 -18.86 -7.40 0.80
CA GLY A 281 -19.86 -7.86 1.78
C GLY A 281 -19.74 -9.34 2.11
N LYS A 282 -18.87 -10.05 1.39
CA LYS A 282 -18.62 -11.47 1.43
C LYS A 282 -17.16 -11.82 1.71
N LEU A 283 -16.53 -11.15 2.70
CA LEU A 283 -15.24 -11.63 3.22
C LEU A 283 -15.35 -13.12 3.60
N SER A 284 -16.53 -13.56 4.07
CA SER A 284 -16.88 -14.96 4.26
C SER A 284 -16.65 -15.83 3.02
N ASP A 285 -16.87 -15.30 1.81
CA ASP A 285 -16.69 -16.07 0.58
C ASP A 285 -15.21 -16.28 0.24
N VAL A 286 -14.34 -15.35 0.62
CA VAL A 286 -12.87 -15.54 0.54
C VAL A 286 -12.45 -16.69 1.45
N TRP A 287 -13.03 -16.75 2.66
CA TRP A 287 -12.75 -17.80 3.63
C TRP A 287 -13.41 -19.14 3.29
N ALA A 288 -14.45 -19.12 2.48
CA ALA A 288 -15.12 -20.33 1.99
C ALA A 288 -14.33 -21.04 0.87
N ARG A 289 -13.31 -20.41 0.27
CA ARG A 289 -12.50 -21.02 -0.79
C ARG A 289 -11.79 -22.28 -0.30
N PRO A 290 -11.67 -23.32 -1.13
CA PRO A 290 -10.97 -24.54 -0.74
C PRO A 290 -9.46 -24.30 -0.67
N ALA A 291 -8.79 -24.86 0.34
CA ALA A 291 -7.33 -24.75 0.51
C ALA A 291 -6.56 -25.37 -0.68
N VAL A 292 -7.06 -26.47 -1.26
CA VAL A 292 -6.47 -27.13 -2.43
C VAL A 292 -6.23 -26.19 -3.61
N GLY A 293 -7.01 -25.12 -3.72
CA GLY A 293 -6.77 -24.10 -4.73
C GLY A 293 -5.47 -23.33 -4.55
N GLY A 294 -5.03 -23.16 -3.30
CA GLY A 294 -3.71 -22.62 -2.99
C GLY A 294 -2.58 -23.56 -3.45
N ASP A 295 -2.73 -24.87 -3.23
CA ASP A 295 -1.76 -25.86 -3.69
C ASP A 295 -1.67 -25.89 -5.23
N ILE A 296 -2.82 -25.82 -5.91
CA ILE A 296 -2.88 -25.71 -7.38
C ILE A 296 -2.17 -24.45 -7.87
N ALA A 297 -2.37 -23.31 -7.19
CA ALA A 297 -1.69 -22.06 -7.54
C ALA A 297 -0.17 -22.20 -7.41
N PHE A 298 0.33 -22.77 -6.32
CA PHE A 298 1.76 -23.05 -6.17
C PHE A 298 2.29 -23.95 -7.31
N ALA A 299 1.58 -25.02 -7.64
CA ALA A 299 1.98 -25.93 -8.72
C ALA A 299 2.04 -25.19 -10.08
N ILE A 300 1.02 -24.40 -10.43
CA ILE A 300 1.00 -23.60 -11.67
C ILE A 300 2.16 -22.61 -11.72
N ILE A 301 2.43 -21.90 -10.63
CA ILE A 301 3.52 -20.93 -10.56
C ILE A 301 4.87 -21.64 -10.70
N ALA A 302 5.07 -22.77 -10.01
CA ALA A 302 6.30 -23.56 -10.08
C ALA A 302 6.56 -24.12 -11.49
N VAL A 303 5.53 -24.68 -12.12
CA VAL A 303 5.60 -25.15 -13.52
C VAL A 303 5.92 -23.97 -14.46
N SER A 304 5.30 -22.81 -14.25
CA SER A 304 5.58 -21.60 -15.04
C SER A 304 7.04 -21.14 -14.86
N LEU A 305 7.59 -21.22 -13.65
CA LEU A 305 8.99 -20.88 -13.38
C LEU A 305 9.94 -21.84 -14.08
N ILE A 306 9.69 -23.16 -14.02
CA ILE A 306 10.47 -24.17 -14.73
C ILE A 306 10.39 -23.93 -16.24
N ALA A 307 9.20 -23.75 -16.79
CA ALA A 307 9.02 -23.45 -18.20
C ALA A 307 9.76 -22.18 -18.64
N ALA A 308 9.69 -21.12 -17.85
CA ALA A 308 10.35 -19.84 -18.14
C ALA A 308 11.88 -19.95 -18.11
N THR A 309 12.44 -20.67 -17.12
CA THR A 309 13.89 -20.80 -16.91
C THR A 309 14.53 -21.83 -17.85
N VAL A 310 13.99 -23.04 -17.88
CA VAL A 310 14.60 -24.18 -18.58
C VAL A 310 14.22 -24.19 -20.07
N TRP A 311 12.94 -24.10 -20.36
CA TRP A 311 12.43 -24.25 -21.72
C TRP A 311 12.50 -22.93 -22.51
N LEU A 312 11.95 -21.84 -21.97
CA LEU A 312 11.93 -20.54 -22.65
C LEU A 312 13.24 -19.78 -22.53
N ARG A 313 14.01 -20.04 -21.47
CA ARG A 313 15.25 -19.31 -21.13
C ARG A 313 15.04 -17.79 -21.15
N SER A 314 13.89 -17.35 -20.63
CA SER A 314 13.46 -15.96 -20.61
C SER A 314 13.60 -15.38 -19.20
N ARG A 315 14.58 -14.50 -18.99
CA ARG A 315 14.76 -13.81 -17.70
C ARG A 315 13.51 -13.04 -17.28
N ARG A 316 12.80 -12.43 -18.24
CA ARG A 316 11.59 -11.65 -17.97
C ARG A 316 10.47 -12.52 -17.41
N ALA A 317 10.19 -13.65 -18.06
CA ALA A 317 9.18 -14.60 -17.61
C ALA A 317 9.60 -15.29 -16.31
N ALA A 318 10.88 -15.67 -16.18
CA ALA A 318 11.43 -16.24 -14.95
C ALA A 318 11.34 -15.28 -13.76
N GLY A 319 11.60 -13.99 -13.97
CA GLY A 319 11.47 -12.96 -12.95
C GLY A 319 10.03 -12.81 -12.45
N LEU A 320 9.04 -12.76 -13.35
CA LEU A 320 7.62 -12.73 -12.95
C LEU A 320 7.23 -13.99 -12.16
N ALA A 321 7.61 -15.16 -12.64
CA ALA A 321 7.28 -16.42 -11.98
C ALA A 321 7.94 -16.55 -10.59
N ALA A 322 9.20 -16.10 -10.46
CA ALA A 322 9.91 -16.11 -9.18
C ALA A 322 9.27 -15.13 -8.18
N LEU A 323 8.88 -13.94 -8.62
CA LEU A 323 8.14 -12.99 -7.77
C LEU A 323 6.79 -13.57 -7.35
N SER A 324 6.04 -14.18 -8.27
CA SER A 324 4.77 -14.84 -7.93
C SER A 324 4.94 -15.93 -6.88
N LEU A 325 6.00 -16.75 -7.01
CA LEU A 325 6.29 -17.83 -6.05
C LEU A 325 6.64 -17.29 -4.67
N ILE A 326 7.50 -16.28 -4.61
CA ILE A 326 7.88 -15.63 -3.35
C ILE A 326 6.66 -14.96 -2.68
N LEU A 327 5.79 -14.32 -3.48
CA LEU A 327 4.57 -13.73 -2.94
C LEU A 327 3.59 -14.79 -2.42
N ALA A 328 3.46 -15.93 -3.10
CA ALA A 328 2.62 -17.03 -2.63
C ALA A 328 3.15 -17.57 -1.29
N GLY A 329 4.46 -17.77 -1.17
CA GLY A 329 5.10 -18.19 0.09
C GLY A 329 4.92 -17.16 1.21
N ALA A 330 5.15 -15.89 0.92
CA ALA A 330 4.95 -14.79 1.88
C ALA A 330 3.48 -14.67 2.31
N ALA A 331 2.54 -14.78 1.37
CA ALA A 331 1.12 -14.79 1.67
C ALA A 331 0.74 -15.98 2.56
N LEU A 332 1.25 -17.18 2.27
CA LEU A 332 1.02 -18.35 3.11
C LEU A 332 1.42 -18.08 4.57
N ILE A 333 2.63 -17.57 4.79
CA ILE A 333 3.14 -17.26 6.13
C ILE A 333 2.32 -16.15 6.79
N THR A 334 2.06 -15.05 6.07
CA THR A 334 1.33 -13.89 6.59
C THR A 334 -0.07 -14.30 7.04
N TYR A 335 -0.85 -14.95 6.17
CA TYR A 335 -2.24 -15.30 6.47
C TYR A 335 -2.37 -16.45 7.46
N ALA A 336 -1.44 -17.41 7.45
CA ALA A 336 -1.37 -18.45 8.50
C ALA A 336 -1.09 -17.87 9.89
N SER A 337 -0.41 -16.72 9.97
CA SER A 337 0.00 -16.08 11.22
C SER A 337 -1.03 -15.08 11.77
N ILE A 338 -2.11 -14.77 11.04
CA ILE A 338 -3.15 -13.85 11.51
C ILE A 338 -3.83 -14.45 12.76
N PRO A 339 -4.02 -13.65 13.82
CA PRO A 339 -4.79 -14.07 14.98
C PRO A 339 -6.25 -14.40 14.60
N VAL A 340 -6.77 -15.53 15.10
CA VAL A 340 -8.16 -15.94 14.84
C VAL A 340 -9.15 -14.87 15.27
N ALA A 341 -8.89 -14.18 16.39
CA ALA A 341 -9.71 -13.07 16.86
C ALA A 341 -9.84 -11.93 15.84
N THR A 342 -8.84 -11.70 15.00
CA THR A 342 -8.90 -10.69 13.94
C THR A 342 -9.84 -11.08 12.80
N ILE A 343 -10.06 -12.39 12.59
CA ILE A 343 -10.86 -12.92 11.48
C ILE A 343 -12.30 -13.20 11.91
N SER A 344 -12.51 -13.51 13.18
CA SER A 344 -13.82 -13.91 13.75
C SER A 344 -14.68 -12.75 14.21
N VAL A 345 -14.27 -11.50 13.95
CA VAL A 345 -14.98 -10.33 14.49
C VAL A 345 -16.30 -10.13 13.77
N THR A 346 -17.37 -10.41 14.49
CA THR A 346 -18.77 -10.20 14.05
C THR A 346 -19.21 -8.73 14.12
N THR A 347 -18.40 -7.85 14.72
CA THR A 347 -18.76 -6.45 15.03
C THR A 347 -17.90 -5.40 14.32
N VAL A 348 -16.84 -5.80 13.62
CA VAL A 348 -16.03 -4.86 12.83
C VAL A 348 -16.69 -4.70 11.47
N THR A 349 -16.99 -3.45 11.10
CA THR A 349 -17.50 -3.13 9.77
C THR A 349 -16.51 -3.61 8.72
N LEU A 350 -17.01 -4.16 7.63
CA LEU A 350 -16.24 -4.70 6.48
C LEU A 350 -15.10 -3.80 6.03
N ASP A 351 -15.31 -2.49 6.06
CA ASP A 351 -14.33 -1.46 5.68
C ASP A 351 -12.99 -1.60 6.41
N THR A 352 -13.00 -2.09 7.65
CA THR A 352 -11.77 -2.24 8.45
C THR A 352 -10.98 -3.51 8.17
N LEU A 353 -11.53 -4.47 7.44
CA LEU A 353 -10.85 -5.72 7.11
C LEU A 353 -10.32 -5.79 5.68
N LEU A 354 -10.72 -4.86 4.81
CA LEU A 354 -10.29 -4.83 3.41
C LEU A 354 -8.78 -4.68 3.24
N TYR A 355 -8.14 -3.92 4.11
CA TYR A 355 -6.70 -3.78 4.08
C TYR A 355 -5.96 -5.12 4.27
N LEU A 356 -6.58 -6.10 4.94
CA LEU A 356 -6.02 -7.44 5.10
C LEU A 356 -5.94 -8.19 3.75
N LEU A 357 -6.78 -7.85 2.79
CA LEU A 357 -6.77 -8.46 1.45
C LEU A 357 -5.84 -7.74 0.47
N ALA A 358 -5.41 -6.53 0.80
CA ALA A 358 -4.59 -5.70 -0.09
C ALA A 358 -3.32 -6.40 -0.62
N PRO A 359 -2.53 -7.15 0.18
CA PRO A 359 -1.36 -7.88 -0.32
C PRO A 359 -1.68 -9.03 -1.28
N LEU A 360 -2.92 -9.53 -1.29
CA LEU A 360 -3.34 -10.61 -2.18
C LEU A 360 -3.59 -10.13 -3.61
N TYR A 361 -3.92 -8.85 -3.82
CA TYR A 361 -4.11 -8.28 -5.16
C TYR A 361 -2.86 -8.46 -6.04
N PRO A 362 -1.67 -8.00 -5.63
CA PRO A 362 -0.47 -8.20 -6.42
C PRO A 362 -0.13 -9.68 -6.66
N LEU A 363 -0.37 -10.56 -5.70
CA LEU A 363 -0.18 -12.01 -5.88
C LEU A 363 -1.06 -12.54 -7.02
N GLY A 364 -2.35 -12.24 -6.98
CA GLY A 364 -3.29 -12.70 -8.00
C GLY A 364 -2.93 -12.19 -9.39
N VAL A 365 -2.69 -10.88 -9.51
CA VAL A 365 -2.33 -10.23 -10.78
C VAL A 365 -1.02 -10.77 -11.34
N LEU A 366 0.04 -10.89 -10.53
CA LEU A 366 1.33 -11.41 -10.98
C LEU A 366 1.25 -12.89 -11.39
N THR A 367 0.45 -13.67 -10.68
CA THR A 367 0.23 -15.08 -11.06
C THR A 367 -0.37 -15.17 -12.48
N TRP A 368 -1.42 -14.40 -12.76
CA TRP A 368 -2.03 -14.38 -14.09
C TRP A 368 -1.11 -13.77 -15.15
N LEU A 369 -0.40 -12.69 -14.86
CA LEU A 369 0.60 -12.13 -15.77
C LEU A 369 1.71 -13.14 -16.09
N THR A 370 2.12 -13.94 -15.11
CA THR A 370 3.10 -15.01 -15.30
C THR A 370 2.58 -16.07 -16.26
N VAL A 371 1.39 -16.60 -15.99
CA VAL A 371 0.77 -17.64 -16.81
C VAL A 371 0.60 -17.17 -18.26
N VAL A 372 0.02 -15.99 -18.45
CA VAL A 372 -0.19 -15.39 -19.78
C VAL A 372 1.14 -15.16 -20.50
N THR A 373 2.14 -14.58 -19.81
CA THR A 373 3.46 -14.33 -20.42
C THR A 373 4.14 -15.63 -20.85
N VAL A 374 4.13 -16.65 -20.01
CA VAL A 374 4.71 -17.97 -20.33
C VAL A 374 3.96 -18.61 -21.49
N ALA A 375 2.63 -18.60 -21.49
CA ALA A 375 1.80 -19.15 -22.56
C ALA A 375 2.05 -18.47 -23.92
N VAL A 376 2.10 -17.13 -23.93
CA VAL A 376 2.39 -16.34 -25.16
C VAL A 376 3.78 -16.65 -25.71
N LEU A 377 4.80 -16.68 -24.85
CA LEU A 377 6.16 -16.98 -25.28
C LEU A 377 6.31 -18.44 -25.76
N ALA A 378 5.64 -19.38 -25.09
CA ALA A 378 5.58 -20.77 -25.50
C ALA A 378 4.93 -20.93 -26.87
N GLY A 379 3.77 -20.31 -27.10
CA GLY A 379 3.07 -20.31 -28.38
C GLY A 379 3.93 -19.75 -29.52
N ARG A 380 4.57 -18.58 -29.28
CA ARG A 380 5.50 -17.99 -30.26
C ARG A 380 6.66 -18.93 -30.61
N ARG A 381 7.23 -19.64 -29.63
CA ARG A 381 8.32 -20.59 -29.86
C ARG A 381 7.87 -21.82 -30.66
N VAL A 382 6.68 -22.33 -30.37
CA VAL A 382 6.09 -23.46 -31.14
C VAL A 382 5.84 -23.05 -32.58
N ILE A 383 5.23 -21.88 -32.81
CA ILE A 383 4.96 -21.36 -34.17
C ILE A 383 6.29 -21.12 -34.93
N ALA A 384 7.30 -20.54 -34.28
CA ALA A 384 8.60 -20.33 -34.90
C ALA A 384 9.25 -21.66 -35.34
N ARG A 385 9.21 -22.68 -34.47
CA ARG A 385 9.73 -24.02 -34.81
C ARG A 385 8.96 -24.69 -35.93
N ALA A 386 7.61 -24.56 -35.95
CA ALA A 386 6.78 -25.10 -37.02
C ALA A 386 7.13 -24.43 -38.36
N ARG A 387 7.29 -23.10 -38.39
CA ARG A 387 7.71 -22.36 -39.60
C ARG A 387 9.08 -22.82 -40.11
N THR A 388 10.05 -22.99 -39.23
CA THR A 388 11.40 -23.46 -39.59
C THR A 388 11.35 -24.88 -40.20
N ARG A 389 10.51 -25.78 -39.69
CA ARG A 389 10.31 -27.12 -40.25
C ARG A 389 9.69 -27.09 -41.62
N VAL A 390 8.67 -26.23 -41.83
CA VAL A 390 8.01 -26.06 -43.13
C VAL A 390 9.00 -25.53 -44.18
N ILE A 391 9.83 -24.55 -43.82
CA ILE A 391 10.85 -24.00 -44.72
C ILE A 391 11.94 -25.03 -45.00
N ALA A 392 12.41 -25.79 -43.99
CA ALA A 392 13.42 -26.84 -44.16
C ALA A 392 12.90 -28.05 -44.95
N GLY A 393 11.60 -28.36 -44.92
CA GLY A 393 10.98 -29.42 -45.71
C GLY A 393 10.58 -29.04 -47.15
N GLY A 394 10.65 -27.73 -47.47
CA GLY A 394 10.16 -27.17 -48.74
C GLY A 394 11.24 -26.66 -49.71
N THR A 395 12.49 -27.07 -49.55
CA THR A 395 13.59 -26.67 -50.49
C THR A 395 13.58 -27.47 -51.77
N THR A 396 12.46 -27.43 -52.50
CA THR A 396 12.47 -27.67 -53.97
C THR A 396 11.30 -26.87 -54.56
N ALA A 397 11.68 -25.95 -55.44
CA ALA A 397 10.84 -25.18 -56.39
C ALA A 397 10.24 -23.84 -55.94
N GLY A 398 10.73 -22.76 -56.56
CA GLY A 398 9.99 -21.53 -56.78
C GLY A 398 10.26 -20.39 -55.77
N GLY A 399 11.31 -19.61 -56.07
CA GLY A 399 11.51 -18.32 -55.36
C GLY A 399 10.39 -17.35 -55.62
N THR A 400 9.62 -17.08 -54.60
CA THR A 400 8.78 -15.88 -54.54
C THR A 400 8.90 -15.24 -53.14
N THR A 401 9.32 -13.98 -53.15
CA THR A 401 9.57 -13.12 -52.02
C THR A 401 8.33 -12.87 -51.17
N ILE A 402 8.27 -13.54 -50.00
CA ILE A 402 7.28 -13.24 -48.93
C ILE A 402 7.90 -12.30 -47.88
N SER A 403 8.63 -11.27 -48.29
CA SER A 403 9.29 -10.42 -47.31
C SER A 403 8.59 -9.09 -46.98
N ALA A 404 7.66 -8.63 -47.80
CA ALA A 404 7.00 -7.34 -47.60
C ALA A 404 5.66 -7.41 -46.81
N ALA A 405 4.93 -8.49 -46.88
CA ALA A 405 3.64 -8.63 -46.20
C ALA A 405 3.78 -8.86 -44.67
N GLY A 406 4.89 -9.46 -44.21
CA GLY A 406 5.12 -9.74 -42.78
C GLY A 406 5.43 -8.50 -41.95
N GLN A 407 6.08 -7.50 -42.51
CA GLN A 407 6.43 -6.28 -41.80
C GLN A 407 5.22 -5.33 -41.64
N GLY A 408 4.32 -5.29 -42.64
CA GLY A 408 3.08 -4.48 -42.56
C GLY A 408 2.08 -5.00 -41.52
N LEU A 409 2.00 -6.32 -41.32
CA LEU A 409 1.14 -6.94 -40.32
C LEU A 409 1.64 -6.74 -38.88
N ALA A 410 2.96 -6.77 -38.68
CA ALA A 410 3.56 -6.51 -37.35
C ALA A 410 3.36 -5.03 -36.91
N HIS A 411 3.41 -4.11 -37.85
CA HIS A 411 3.20 -2.67 -37.55
C HIS A 411 1.71 -2.37 -37.28
N ARG A 412 0.79 -2.98 -38.01
CA ARG A 412 -0.67 -2.82 -37.81
C ARG A 412 -1.14 -3.49 -36.51
N SER A 413 -0.57 -4.64 -36.13
CA SER A 413 -0.88 -5.27 -34.84
C SER A 413 -0.44 -4.45 -33.63
N GLY A 414 0.68 -3.72 -33.75
CA GLY A 414 1.14 -2.78 -32.71
C GLY A 414 0.19 -1.60 -32.49
N LEU A 415 -0.32 -1.01 -33.58
CA LEU A 415 -1.29 0.10 -33.51
C LEU A 415 -2.66 -0.35 -32.97
N ILE A 416 -3.15 -1.50 -33.39
CA ILE A 416 -4.43 -2.06 -32.92
C ILE A 416 -4.32 -2.40 -31.42
N SER A 417 -3.20 -2.99 -30.98
CA SER A 417 -3.00 -3.30 -29.56
C SER A 417 -2.88 -2.03 -28.69
N ALA A 418 -2.24 -0.97 -29.20
CA ALA A 418 -2.17 0.32 -28.51
C ALA A 418 -3.54 1.00 -28.43
N PHE A 419 -4.34 0.92 -29.50
CA PHE A 419 -5.71 1.46 -29.52
C PHE A 419 -6.64 0.68 -28.57
N VAL A 420 -6.59 -0.66 -28.58
CA VAL A 420 -7.39 -1.51 -27.66
C VAL A 420 -6.98 -1.26 -26.22
N ALA A 421 -5.68 -1.16 -25.92
CA ALA A 421 -5.20 -0.84 -24.57
C ALA A 421 -5.61 0.59 -24.15
N GLY A 422 -5.52 1.56 -25.04
CA GLY A 422 -6.02 2.93 -24.79
C GLY A 422 -7.54 2.95 -24.57
N ALA A 423 -8.31 2.23 -25.35
CA ALA A 423 -9.76 2.11 -25.19
C ALA A 423 -10.14 1.40 -23.89
N LEU A 424 -9.39 0.36 -23.47
CA LEU A 424 -9.59 -0.30 -22.17
C LEU A 424 -9.25 0.61 -20.99
N VAL A 425 -8.21 1.43 -21.12
CA VAL A 425 -7.86 2.44 -20.12
C VAL A 425 -8.95 3.51 -20.01
N VAL A 426 -9.44 4.02 -21.14
CA VAL A 426 -10.55 4.99 -21.17
C VAL A 426 -11.84 4.35 -20.64
N ALA A 427 -12.14 3.11 -21.01
CA ALA A 427 -13.30 2.37 -20.50
C ALA A 427 -13.18 2.12 -18.98
N ALA A 428 -12.00 1.78 -18.48
CA ALA A 428 -11.75 1.63 -17.05
C ALA A 428 -11.90 2.96 -16.28
N ILE A 429 -11.47 4.07 -16.87
CA ILE A 429 -11.66 5.42 -16.31
C ILE A 429 -13.15 5.82 -16.32
N LEU A 430 -13.88 5.52 -17.38
CA LEU A 430 -15.28 5.92 -17.55
C LEU A 430 -16.26 4.97 -16.83
N ALA A 431 -15.95 3.69 -16.75
CA ALA A 431 -16.78 2.66 -16.10
C ALA A 431 -16.41 2.41 -14.63
N GLY A 432 -15.35 3.08 -14.13
CA GLY A 432 -14.87 2.87 -12.78
C GLY A 432 -15.84 3.35 -11.72
N PRO A 433 -15.87 2.72 -10.54
CA PRO A 433 -16.72 3.07 -9.40
C PRO A 433 -16.37 4.42 -8.76
N ILE A 434 -15.54 5.24 -9.43
CA ILE A 434 -15.20 6.62 -9.03
C ILE A 434 -16.48 7.47 -8.85
N GLY A 435 -17.60 7.05 -9.49
CA GLY A 435 -18.92 7.66 -9.28
C GLY A 435 -19.57 7.35 -7.93
N ASN A 436 -19.30 6.17 -7.35
CA ASN A 436 -20.00 5.64 -6.16
C ASN A 436 -19.19 5.74 -4.85
N THR A 437 -17.97 6.26 -4.87
CA THR A 437 -17.37 6.72 -3.62
C THR A 437 -18.16 7.95 -3.18
N GLU A 438 -19.31 7.72 -2.54
CA GLU A 438 -19.88 8.71 -1.65
C GLU A 438 -18.73 9.17 -0.78
N ALA A 439 -18.50 10.47 -0.82
CA ALA A 439 -17.40 11.07 -0.10
C ALA A 439 -17.37 10.46 1.27
N ILE A 440 -16.20 10.02 1.71
CA ILE A 440 -15.98 9.54 3.08
C ILE A 440 -16.08 10.76 4.03
N ALA A 441 -17.03 11.64 3.77
CA ALA A 441 -17.43 12.72 4.64
C ALA A 441 -18.17 12.10 5.82
N THR A 442 -17.41 11.82 6.88
CA THR A 442 -18.03 11.41 8.14
C THR A 442 -18.60 12.63 8.84
N PRO A 443 -19.69 12.51 9.62
CA PRO A 443 -20.22 13.60 10.42
C PRO A 443 -19.13 14.33 11.23
N ALA A 444 -18.15 13.59 11.76
CA ALA A 444 -17.03 14.16 12.49
C ALA A 444 -16.18 15.15 11.67
N MET A 445 -16.06 14.98 10.36
CA MET A 445 -15.27 15.89 9.51
C MET A 445 -15.82 17.32 9.53
N HIS A 446 -17.15 17.47 9.49
CA HIS A 446 -17.78 18.78 9.51
C HIS A 446 -17.64 19.50 10.86
N GLU A 447 -17.43 18.76 11.94
CA GLU A 447 -17.40 19.30 13.29
C GLU A 447 -15.99 19.64 13.77
N VAL A 448 -14.95 18.96 13.27
CA VAL A 448 -13.55 19.15 13.72
C VAL A 448 -13.13 20.61 13.70
N GLY A 449 -13.30 21.30 12.57
CA GLY A 449 -12.91 22.70 12.44
C GLY A 449 -13.73 23.65 13.34
N GLY A 450 -15.02 23.35 13.54
CA GLY A 450 -15.88 24.11 14.45
C GLY A 450 -15.47 23.99 15.91
N VAL A 451 -15.15 22.76 16.34
CA VAL A 451 -14.68 22.48 17.70
C VAL A 451 -13.30 23.12 17.95
N ALA A 452 -12.37 22.99 17.03
CA ALA A 452 -11.04 23.59 17.17
C ALA A 452 -11.15 25.11 17.32
N ARG A 453 -11.88 25.81 16.44
CA ARG A 453 -12.09 27.26 16.54
C ARG A 453 -12.75 27.68 17.85
N GLN A 454 -13.71 26.93 18.39
CA GLN A 454 -14.29 27.27 19.69
C GLN A 454 -13.26 27.20 20.81
N ILE A 455 -12.35 26.21 20.80
CA ILE A 455 -11.26 26.12 21.78
C ILE A 455 -10.29 27.28 21.61
N GLU A 456 -9.91 27.61 20.39
CA GLU A 456 -9.02 28.74 20.04
C GLU A 456 -9.55 30.09 20.52
N HIS A 457 -10.85 30.31 20.45
CA HIS A 457 -11.48 31.52 20.97
C HIS A 457 -11.50 31.60 22.51
N MET A 458 -11.39 30.47 23.20
CA MET A 458 -11.46 30.42 24.66
C MET A 458 -10.09 30.50 25.35
N ILE A 459 -9.04 29.98 24.71
CA ILE A 459 -7.68 29.92 25.26
C ILE A 459 -6.62 30.16 24.18
N PRO A 460 -5.49 30.84 24.49
CA PRO A 460 -4.39 30.98 23.54
C PRO A 460 -3.65 29.65 23.33
N PRO A 461 -2.81 29.54 22.27
CA PRO A 461 -2.00 28.35 22.01
C PRO A 461 -1.11 27.96 23.19
N GLN A 462 -1.31 26.77 23.70
CA GLN A 462 -0.60 26.20 24.84
C GLN A 462 -0.81 24.68 24.92
N GLN A 463 -0.29 24.04 25.95
CA GLN A 463 -0.69 22.68 26.28
C GLN A 463 -2.16 22.67 26.71
N VAL A 464 -2.96 21.81 26.09
CA VAL A 464 -4.38 21.64 26.39
C VAL A 464 -4.73 20.17 26.49
N ALA A 465 -5.40 19.79 27.58
CA ALA A 465 -5.95 18.47 27.71
C ALA A 465 -7.26 18.37 26.92
N LEU A 466 -7.38 17.39 26.03
CA LEU A 466 -8.56 17.16 25.21
C LEU A 466 -9.29 15.90 25.65
N LYS A 467 -10.55 16.05 26.01
CA LYS A 467 -11.45 14.96 26.37
C LYS A 467 -12.71 15.00 25.50
N VAL A 468 -12.91 13.98 24.69
CA VAL A 468 -14.11 13.85 23.87
C VAL A 468 -15.03 12.78 24.47
N VAL A 469 -16.28 13.15 24.70
CA VAL A 469 -17.34 12.29 25.27
C VAL A 469 -18.43 12.11 24.21
N ALA A 470 -18.54 10.92 23.66
CA ALA A 470 -19.58 10.53 22.73
C ALA A 470 -19.95 9.06 22.96
N SER A 471 -21.20 8.69 22.69
CA SER A 471 -21.69 7.31 22.84
C SER A 471 -21.10 6.37 21.79
N ASP A 472 -20.93 6.86 20.54
CA ASP A 472 -20.31 6.11 19.45
C ASP A 472 -18.78 6.20 19.55
N ASN A 473 -18.13 5.06 19.67
CA ASN A 473 -16.68 4.95 19.77
C ASN A 473 -15.96 5.35 18.47
N ARG A 474 -16.54 5.06 17.29
CA ARG A 474 -15.94 5.41 15.99
C ARG A 474 -15.95 6.93 15.81
N TYR A 475 -17.10 7.55 16.05
CA TYR A 475 -17.26 9.00 16.00
C TYR A 475 -16.34 9.70 17.02
N ARG A 476 -16.31 9.22 18.27
CA ARG A 476 -15.42 9.74 19.32
C ARG A 476 -13.96 9.70 18.91
N ARG A 477 -13.52 8.59 18.30
CA ARG A 477 -12.13 8.45 17.79
C ARG A 477 -11.85 9.46 16.69
N GLN A 478 -12.73 9.57 15.71
CA GLN A 478 -12.59 10.50 14.60
C GLN A 478 -12.47 11.95 15.08
N LEU A 479 -13.35 12.36 15.99
CA LEU A 479 -13.37 13.70 16.54
C LEU A 479 -12.14 13.96 17.44
N THR A 480 -11.74 13.01 18.28
CA THR A 480 -10.57 13.18 19.17
C THR A 480 -9.30 13.43 18.35
N PHE A 481 -9.01 12.60 17.37
CA PHE A 481 -7.80 12.76 16.58
C PHE A 481 -7.88 13.94 15.60
N GLY A 482 -9.05 14.20 15.02
CA GLY A 482 -9.26 15.34 14.16
C GLY A 482 -9.03 16.67 14.89
N VAL A 483 -9.65 16.84 16.04
CA VAL A 483 -9.47 18.05 16.86
C VAL A 483 -8.05 18.16 17.40
N ALA A 484 -7.44 17.06 17.84
CA ALA A 484 -6.05 17.08 18.28
C ALA A 484 -5.11 17.53 17.16
N TYR A 485 -5.32 17.07 15.94
CA TYR A 485 -4.54 17.52 14.78
C TYR A 485 -4.78 19.00 14.46
N ALA A 486 -6.04 19.44 14.39
CA ALA A 486 -6.38 20.83 14.10
C ALA A 486 -5.75 21.79 15.12
N LEU A 487 -5.86 21.49 16.40
CA LEU A 487 -5.21 22.27 17.46
C LEU A 487 -3.68 22.26 17.35
N ARG A 488 -3.10 21.11 16.98
CA ARG A 488 -1.63 21.01 16.80
C ARG A 488 -1.14 21.88 15.64
N ALA A 489 -1.92 21.96 14.56
CA ALA A 489 -1.64 22.82 13.42
C ALA A 489 -1.62 24.32 13.79
N GLU A 490 -2.45 24.72 14.77
CA GLU A 490 -2.55 26.10 15.29
C GLU A 490 -1.59 26.38 16.47
N GLY A 491 -0.61 25.51 16.69
CA GLY A 491 0.45 25.72 17.70
C GLY A 491 0.11 25.25 19.12
N TYR A 492 -1.06 24.65 19.34
CA TYR A 492 -1.36 23.99 20.61
C TYR A 492 -0.58 22.67 20.75
N TRP A 493 -0.45 22.22 22.00
CA TRP A 493 0.06 20.87 22.27
C TRP A 493 -1.02 20.03 22.96
N PRO A 494 -1.90 19.37 22.19
CA PRO A 494 -3.01 18.61 22.75
C PRO A 494 -2.51 17.39 23.52
N LYS A 495 -3.06 17.19 24.71
CA LYS A 495 -2.82 16.02 25.56
C LYS A 495 -4.08 15.19 25.63
N ILE A 496 -3.98 13.91 25.38
CA ILE A 496 -5.13 12.96 25.39
C ILE A 496 -4.87 11.81 26.36
N SER A 497 -5.90 11.01 26.64
CA SER A 497 -5.77 9.87 27.55
C SER A 497 -4.78 8.83 27.04
N LYS A 498 -4.12 8.11 27.93
CA LYS A 498 -3.07 7.11 27.60
C LYS A 498 -3.50 6.12 26.53
N GLY A 499 -4.73 5.59 26.62
CA GLY A 499 -5.23 4.59 25.66
C GLY A 499 -5.32 5.10 24.23
N TRP A 500 -5.53 6.40 24.02
CA TRP A 500 -5.57 7.04 22.70
C TRP A 500 -4.20 7.59 22.30
N ALA A 501 -3.41 8.08 23.29
CA ALA A 501 -2.09 8.67 23.04
C ALA A 501 -1.08 7.67 22.49
N ILE A 502 -1.28 6.37 22.67
CA ILE A 502 -0.43 5.32 22.10
C ILE A 502 -0.32 5.43 20.58
N GLN A 503 -1.34 5.95 19.92
CA GLN A 503 -1.35 6.21 18.47
C GLN A 503 -0.49 7.43 18.10
N LEU A 504 -0.42 8.42 18.98
CA LEU A 504 0.22 9.72 18.75
C LEU A 504 1.64 9.80 19.29
N GLY A 505 2.05 8.86 20.11
CA GLY A 505 3.36 8.87 20.81
C GLY A 505 3.34 9.58 22.15
N ASP A 506 4.45 9.45 22.90
CA ASP A 506 4.55 9.86 24.30
C ASP A 506 4.36 11.37 24.53
N GLY A 507 4.67 12.20 23.53
CA GLY A 507 4.47 13.65 23.58
C GLY A 507 3.01 14.08 23.82
N TYR A 508 2.05 13.23 23.47
CA TYR A 508 0.60 13.52 23.55
C TYR A 508 -0.08 12.88 24.75
N TRP A 509 0.66 12.16 25.56
CA TRP A 509 0.12 11.55 26.75
C TRP A 509 0.25 12.48 27.94
N TYR A 510 -0.83 12.64 28.71
CA TYR A 510 -0.76 13.30 29.99
C TYR A 510 -0.49 12.30 31.12
N GLN A 511 0.49 12.62 31.97
CA GLN A 511 0.79 11.91 33.21
C GLN A 511 0.15 12.67 34.38
N GLY A 512 -0.62 11.95 35.22
CA GLY A 512 -1.60 12.41 36.20
C GLY A 512 -1.29 13.60 37.10
N GLU A 513 -0.03 13.90 37.43
CA GLU A 513 0.31 14.93 38.41
C GLU A 513 0.37 16.37 37.86
N ARG A 514 0.32 16.55 36.53
CA ARG A 514 0.42 17.89 35.91
C ARG A 514 -0.88 18.38 35.28
N LEU A 515 -1.93 17.57 35.30
CA LEU A 515 -3.19 17.89 34.65
C LEU A 515 -3.94 19.06 35.28
N GLU A 516 -3.75 19.27 36.57
CA GLU A 516 -4.35 20.38 37.29
C GLU A 516 -3.82 21.76 36.86
N ARG A 517 -2.72 21.77 36.08
CA ARG A 517 -2.05 22.99 35.64
C ARG A 517 -2.31 23.35 34.18
N ILE A 518 -2.96 22.48 33.42
CA ILE A 518 -3.26 22.74 32.02
C ILE A 518 -4.77 22.83 31.81
N PRO A 519 -5.26 23.70 30.90
CA PRO A 519 -6.67 23.78 30.59
C PRO A 519 -7.20 22.45 30.04
N LEU A 520 -8.44 22.14 30.40
CA LEU A 520 -9.19 21.00 29.87
C LEU A 520 -10.24 21.48 28.88
N ALA A 521 -10.12 21.08 27.64
CA ALA A 521 -11.19 21.17 26.65
C ALA A 521 -12.01 19.87 26.66
N GLU A 522 -13.23 19.94 27.18
CA GLU A 522 -14.20 18.84 27.13
C GLU A 522 -15.18 19.08 25.99
N VAL A 523 -15.17 18.14 25.05
CA VAL A 523 -16.12 18.10 23.92
C VAL A 523 -17.13 17.02 24.20
N SER A 524 -18.39 17.35 24.35
CA SER A 524 -19.45 16.36 24.60
C SER A 524 -20.50 16.40 23.51
N VAL A 525 -20.90 15.21 23.07
CA VAL A 525 -21.96 15.01 22.07
C VAL A 525 -23.10 14.23 22.73
N LYS A 526 -24.21 14.90 22.93
CA LYS A 526 -25.42 14.34 23.51
C LYS A 526 -26.62 14.61 22.60
N HIS A 527 -27.31 13.55 22.20
CA HIS A 527 -28.52 13.64 21.34
C HIS A 527 -28.28 14.47 20.07
N GLY A 528 -27.11 14.33 19.44
CA GLY A 528 -26.72 15.09 18.23
C GLY A 528 -26.30 16.53 18.48
N THR A 529 -26.33 17.02 19.73
CA THR A 529 -25.86 18.37 20.07
C THR A 529 -24.41 18.30 20.57
N LEU A 530 -23.53 19.03 19.88
CA LEU A 530 -22.13 19.16 20.26
C LEU A 530 -21.95 20.40 21.16
N THR A 531 -21.28 20.22 22.27
CA THR A 531 -20.93 21.30 23.21
C THR A 531 -19.45 21.25 23.53
N VAL A 532 -18.81 22.41 23.55
CA VAL A 532 -17.40 22.59 23.94
C VAL A 532 -17.35 23.39 25.23
N LYS A 533 -16.65 22.88 26.21
CA LYS A 533 -16.42 23.54 27.50
C LYS A 533 -14.93 23.55 27.80
N VAL A 534 -14.38 24.72 28.04
CA VAL A 534 -12.98 24.85 28.48
C VAL A 534 -12.95 25.20 29.97
N MET A 535 -12.15 24.47 30.73
CA MET A 535 -11.92 24.66 32.15
C MET A 535 -10.42 24.94 32.37
N ASN A 536 -10.08 26.10 32.88
CA ASN A 536 -8.68 26.47 33.13
C ASN A 536 -8.04 25.61 34.23
N HIS A 537 -8.83 25.17 35.21
CA HIS A 537 -8.43 24.27 36.29
C HIS A 537 -9.46 23.14 36.42
N PRO A 538 -9.20 21.97 35.82
CA PRO A 538 -10.14 20.86 35.94
C PRO A 538 -10.20 20.36 37.40
N PRO A 539 -11.39 20.01 37.92
CA PRO A 539 -11.51 19.47 39.27
C PRO A 539 -10.68 18.20 39.47
N PRO A 540 -10.14 18.00 40.69
CA PRO A 540 -9.48 16.73 41.03
C PRO A 540 -10.37 15.54 40.73
N GLY A 541 -9.81 14.50 40.13
CA GLY A 541 -10.57 13.29 39.76
C GLY A 541 -11.28 13.32 38.42
N THR A 542 -11.33 14.44 37.68
CA THR A 542 -11.90 14.50 36.30
C THR A 542 -11.29 13.47 35.33
N TRP A 543 -10.09 13.01 35.64
CA TRP A 543 -9.28 12.08 34.86
C TRP A 543 -9.26 10.64 35.39
N ALA A 544 -9.91 10.38 36.53
CA ALA A 544 -9.92 9.08 37.21
C ALA A 544 -10.81 8.03 36.52
N GLY A 545 -11.16 8.21 35.28
CA GLY A 545 -11.75 7.15 34.47
C GLY A 545 -10.75 6.02 34.31
N LYS A 546 -10.88 4.91 35.05
CA LYS A 546 -10.13 3.67 34.82
C LYS A 546 -10.19 3.38 33.33
N PRO A 547 -9.04 3.18 32.65
CA PRO A 547 -9.10 2.62 31.30
C PRO A 547 -9.75 1.24 31.43
N ARG A 548 -10.97 1.10 31.00
CA ARG A 548 -11.50 -0.23 30.68
C ARG A 548 -10.71 -0.70 29.47
N LEU A 549 -9.59 -1.36 29.73
CA LEU A 549 -8.98 -2.33 28.83
C LEU A 549 -9.98 -3.49 28.77
N GLY A 550 -10.96 -3.38 27.92
CA GLY A 550 -11.98 -4.38 27.82
C GLY A 550 -12.71 -4.26 26.50
N SER A 551 -12.69 -5.32 25.75
CA SER A 551 -13.49 -5.62 24.55
C SER A 551 -13.28 -4.64 23.38
N GLN A 552 -12.28 -4.88 22.60
CA GLN A 552 -12.27 -4.68 21.15
C GLN A 552 -12.46 -6.01 20.44
#